data_77c6397832734d0f923218659c7354ce
#
_entry.id   77c6397832734d0f923218659c7354ce
#
_cell.length_a   1.000
_cell.length_b   1.000
_cell.length_c   1.000
_cell.angle_alpha   90.00
_cell.angle_beta   90.00
_cell.angle_gamma   90.00
#
_symmetry.space_group_name_H-M   'P 1'
#
loop_
_entity.id
_entity.type
_entity.pdbx_description
1 polymer ?
#
loop_
_entity_poly.entity_id
_entity_poly.type
_entity_poly.pdbx_seq_one_letter_code
_entity_poly.pdbx_strand_id
1 'polypeptide(L)'
;MWGLRKRRVRRKRISTVTKHYLEHKELARSLVHARLEYFNQHYNLPYKRVAIKNQRRCWGSCSSLQNLNFNYKIYFLPSHLRDYIVVHELCHLAELNHGQGFWNLVGQQIPQYQKCVAELRAVDRLGGSVVKLVALQEMYTGQTQTVDKTSSVALTEYI
;
A
#
# COMPACT_ATOMS: atom_id res chain seq x y z
N MET A 1 -34.03 -27.46 41.80
CA MET A 1 -33.92 -26.25 40.97
C MET A 1 -32.47 -26.09 40.52
N TRP A 2 -32.17 -26.37 39.26
CA TRP A 2 -30.81 -26.21 38.70
C TRP A 2 -30.72 -24.82 38.11
N GLY A 3 -29.95 -23.96 38.78
CA GLY A 3 -29.69 -22.60 38.30
C GLY A 3 -28.70 -22.61 37.11
N LEU A 4 -29.15 -22.27 35.90
CA LEU A 4 -28.34 -22.07 34.73
C LEU A 4 -27.39 -20.89 34.97
N ARG A 5 -26.10 -21.18 35.28
CA ARG A 5 -25.06 -20.16 35.31
C ARG A 5 -24.85 -19.60 33.89
N LYS A 6 -25.38 -18.40 33.63
CA LYS A 6 -25.11 -17.66 32.39
C LYS A 6 -23.60 -17.45 32.24
N ARG A 7 -22.99 -18.13 31.27
CA ARG A 7 -21.57 -18.00 30.91
C ARG A 7 -21.33 -16.56 30.42
N ARG A 8 -20.67 -15.74 31.25
CA ARG A 8 -20.33 -14.36 30.91
C ARG A 8 -19.33 -14.37 29.79
N VAL A 9 -19.76 -14.10 28.54
CA VAL A 9 -18.89 -13.98 27.37
C VAL A 9 -18.03 -12.74 27.57
N ARG A 10 -16.76 -12.97 27.89
CA ARG A 10 -15.76 -11.90 28.05
C ARG A 10 -15.49 -11.29 26.68
N ARG A 11 -16.12 -10.15 26.34
CA ARG A 11 -15.84 -9.40 25.13
C ARG A 11 -14.33 -9.07 25.12
N LYS A 12 -13.59 -9.68 24.20
CA LYS A 12 -12.16 -9.44 24.01
C LYS A 12 -11.99 -7.98 23.58
N ARG A 13 -11.28 -7.18 24.35
CA ARG A 13 -10.95 -5.80 23.96
C ARG A 13 -10.14 -5.84 22.69
N ILE A 14 -10.63 -5.20 21.62
CA ILE A 14 -9.88 -5.07 20.35
C ILE A 14 -8.67 -4.18 20.61
N SER A 15 -7.47 -4.63 20.21
CA SER A 15 -6.25 -3.83 20.37
C SER A 15 -6.34 -2.56 19.51
N THR A 16 -5.66 -1.48 19.92
CA THR A 16 -5.58 -0.21 19.16
C THR A 16 -5.09 -0.45 17.72
N VAL A 17 -4.12 -1.35 17.55
CA VAL A 17 -3.59 -1.73 16.22
C VAL A 17 -4.65 -2.40 15.36
N THR A 18 -5.47 -3.26 15.95
CA THR A 18 -6.57 -3.93 15.23
C THR A 18 -7.66 -2.93 14.85
N LYS A 19 -7.99 -1.99 15.74
CA LYS A 19 -8.95 -0.93 15.47
C LYS A 19 -8.49 -0.08 14.28
N HIS A 20 -7.27 0.41 14.32
CA HIS A 20 -6.67 1.22 13.26
C HIS A 20 -6.64 0.47 11.89
N TYR A 21 -6.32 -0.83 11.90
CA TYR A 21 -6.39 -1.66 10.69
C TYR A 21 -7.81 -1.72 10.11
N LEU A 22 -8.83 -1.93 10.96
CA LEU A 22 -10.21 -2.03 10.50
C LEU A 22 -10.72 -0.70 9.92
N GLU A 23 -10.30 0.43 10.49
CA GLU A 23 -10.67 1.77 10.02
C GLU A 23 -10.09 2.09 8.64
N HIS A 24 -8.86 1.65 8.34
CA HIS A 24 -8.16 2.04 7.11
C HIS A 24 -8.06 0.94 6.05
N LYS A 25 -8.52 -0.27 6.37
CA LYS A 25 -8.43 -1.43 5.47
C LYS A 25 -9.11 -1.20 4.12
N GLU A 26 -10.30 -0.62 4.13
CA GLU A 26 -11.06 -0.43 2.88
C GLU A 26 -10.52 0.75 2.07
N LEU A 27 -10.00 1.79 2.69
CA LEU A 27 -9.28 2.87 2.02
C LEU A 27 -8.02 2.34 1.33
N ALA A 28 -7.23 1.52 2.03
CA ALA A 28 -6.07 0.85 1.44
C ALA A 28 -6.47 -0.09 0.29
N ARG A 29 -7.62 -0.79 0.40
CA ARG A 29 -8.14 -1.65 -0.66
C ARG A 29 -8.45 -0.86 -1.92
N SER A 30 -9.25 0.19 -1.79
CA SER A 30 -9.63 1.04 -2.92
C SER A 30 -8.41 1.64 -3.61
N LEU A 31 -7.45 2.14 -2.83
CA LEU A 31 -6.19 2.67 -3.36
C LEU A 31 -5.40 1.61 -4.14
N VAL A 32 -5.21 0.42 -3.54
CA VAL A 32 -4.43 -0.66 -4.17
C VAL A 32 -5.10 -1.13 -5.46
N HIS A 33 -6.42 -1.32 -5.47
CA HIS A 33 -7.15 -1.71 -6.68
C HIS A 33 -7.00 -0.68 -7.79
N ALA A 34 -7.18 0.61 -7.50
CA ALA A 34 -7.00 1.68 -8.48
C ALA A 34 -5.57 1.71 -9.07
N ARG A 35 -4.54 1.51 -8.22
CA ARG A 35 -3.15 1.49 -8.71
C ARG A 35 -2.81 0.20 -9.47
N LEU A 36 -3.35 -0.95 -9.05
CA LEU A 36 -3.22 -2.21 -9.80
C LEU A 36 -3.86 -2.09 -11.19
N GLU A 37 -5.07 -1.56 -11.26
CA GLU A 37 -5.76 -1.33 -12.54
C GLU A 37 -4.94 -0.43 -13.46
N TYR A 38 -4.43 0.70 -12.93
CA TYR A 38 -3.60 1.63 -13.69
C TYR A 38 -2.33 0.97 -14.26
N PHE A 39 -1.53 0.33 -13.41
CA PHE A 39 -0.25 -0.26 -13.86
C PHE A 39 -0.45 -1.53 -14.68
N ASN A 40 -1.49 -2.31 -14.41
CA ASN A 40 -1.72 -3.55 -15.12
C ASN A 40 -2.24 -3.35 -16.56
N GLN A 41 -2.68 -2.16 -16.93
CA GLN A 41 -2.91 -1.80 -18.34
C GLN A 41 -1.63 -1.96 -19.17
N HIS A 42 -0.46 -1.71 -18.58
CA HIS A 42 0.83 -1.89 -19.24
C HIS A 42 1.28 -3.35 -19.24
N TYR A 43 1.20 -4.04 -18.08
CA TYR A 43 1.75 -5.39 -17.93
C TYR A 43 0.83 -6.50 -18.40
N ASN A 44 -0.48 -6.28 -18.34
CA ASN A 44 -1.53 -7.25 -18.69
C ASN A 44 -1.33 -8.62 -18.01
N LEU A 45 -0.93 -8.64 -16.74
CA LEU A 45 -0.65 -9.83 -15.95
C LEU A 45 -1.90 -10.28 -15.17
N PRO A 46 -2.35 -11.54 -15.32
CA PRO A 46 -3.52 -12.04 -14.61
C PRO A 46 -3.20 -12.27 -13.13
N TYR A 47 -4.07 -11.83 -12.24
CA TYR A 47 -4.03 -12.18 -10.81
C TYR A 47 -5.40 -12.68 -10.35
N LYS A 48 -5.40 -13.59 -9.36
CA LYS A 48 -6.65 -14.23 -8.89
C LYS A 48 -7.31 -13.46 -7.76
N ARG A 49 -6.53 -12.93 -6.85
CA ARG A 49 -7.05 -12.31 -5.62
C ARG A 49 -6.13 -11.20 -5.11
N VAL A 50 -6.75 -10.14 -4.61
CA VAL A 50 -6.08 -9.08 -3.85
C VAL A 50 -6.57 -9.10 -2.42
N ALA A 51 -5.67 -9.10 -1.44
CA ALA A 51 -6.01 -9.06 -0.03
C ALA A 51 -5.23 -7.97 0.72
N ILE A 52 -5.94 -7.19 1.53
CA ILE A 52 -5.32 -6.22 2.44
C ILE A 52 -5.15 -6.87 3.80
N LYS A 53 -3.92 -6.85 4.32
CA LYS A 53 -3.52 -7.51 5.56
C LYS A 53 -2.84 -6.54 6.52
N ASN A 54 -2.80 -6.89 7.78
CA ASN A 54 -1.99 -6.20 8.79
C ASN A 54 -0.68 -6.98 9.01
N GLN A 55 0.24 -6.85 8.07
CA GLN A 55 1.53 -7.53 8.10
C GLN A 55 2.56 -6.72 8.92
N ARG A 56 3.51 -7.42 9.57
CA ARG A 56 4.53 -6.78 10.42
C ARG A 56 5.85 -6.57 9.70
N ARG A 57 6.17 -7.40 8.70
CA ARG A 57 7.52 -7.51 8.13
C ARG A 57 7.61 -7.21 6.63
N CYS A 58 6.49 -7.02 5.94
CA CYS A 58 6.48 -6.75 4.51
C CYS A 58 5.36 -5.78 4.12
N TRP A 59 5.57 -5.07 3.04
CA TRP A 59 4.60 -4.14 2.45
C TRP A 59 3.64 -4.84 1.53
N GLY A 60 4.10 -5.88 0.85
CA GLY A 60 3.32 -6.73 -0.02
C GLY A 60 3.86 -8.16 -0.11
N SER A 61 3.18 -9.00 -0.83
CA SER A 61 3.65 -10.34 -1.24
C SER A 61 2.81 -10.87 -2.39
N CYS A 62 3.45 -11.54 -3.34
CA CYS A 62 2.82 -12.32 -4.38
C CYS A 62 3.05 -13.81 -4.11
N SER A 63 2.03 -14.64 -4.30
CA SER A 63 2.16 -16.11 -4.20
C SER A 63 2.23 -16.75 -5.57
N SER A 64 2.80 -17.97 -5.65
CA SER A 64 2.81 -18.80 -6.87
C SER A 64 1.41 -19.08 -7.41
N LEU A 65 0.38 -18.94 -6.59
CA LEU A 65 -1.04 -19.04 -6.99
C LEU A 65 -1.62 -17.72 -7.51
N GLN A 66 -0.77 -16.73 -7.83
CA GLN A 66 -1.18 -15.41 -8.36
C GLN A 66 -2.09 -14.62 -7.40
N ASN A 67 -1.89 -14.78 -6.08
CA ASN A 67 -2.58 -13.96 -5.09
C ASN A 67 -1.65 -12.84 -4.62
N LEU A 68 -2.14 -11.61 -4.72
CA LEU A 68 -1.46 -10.40 -4.27
C LEU A 68 -1.94 -10.04 -2.86
N ASN A 69 -1.02 -9.75 -1.97
CA ASN A 69 -1.35 -9.27 -0.64
C ASN A 69 -0.62 -7.95 -0.40
N PHE A 70 -1.30 -7.00 0.23
CA PHE A 70 -0.73 -5.70 0.55
C PHE A 70 -0.97 -5.36 2.02
N ASN A 71 0.00 -4.71 2.63
CA ASN A 71 -0.14 -4.18 3.96
C ASN A 71 -1.06 -2.95 3.93
N TYR A 72 -2.05 -2.87 4.83
CA TYR A 72 -2.92 -1.70 4.89
C TYR A 72 -2.17 -0.38 5.10
N LYS A 73 -0.99 -0.43 5.71
CA LYS A 73 -0.12 0.73 5.95
C LYS A 73 0.40 1.38 4.67
N ILE A 74 0.29 0.71 3.51
CA ILE A 74 0.60 1.30 2.21
C ILE A 74 -0.19 2.60 1.98
N TYR A 75 -1.38 2.71 2.58
CA TYR A 75 -2.21 3.91 2.53
C TYR A 75 -1.52 5.16 3.06
N PHE A 76 -0.62 5.01 4.03
CA PHE A 76 0.11 6.11 4.69
C PHE A 76 1.49 6.39 4.08
N LEU A 77 1.87 5.70 3.02
CA LEU A 77 3.13 5.97 2.32
C LEU A 77 2.96 7.11 1.32
N PRO A 78 4.03 7.84 0.97
CA PRO A 78 4.07 8.72 -0.20
C PRO A 78 3.67 7.99 -1.49
N SER A 79 3.09 8.71 -2.45
CA SER A 79 2.55 8.12 -3.69
C SER A 79 3.56 7.28 -4.46
N HIS A 80 4.80 7.78 -4.64
CA HIS A 80 5.85 7.07 -5.36
C HIS A 80 6.26 5.74 -4.71
N LEU A 81 6.22 5.65 -3.36
CA LEU A 81 6.49 4.40 -2.65
C LEU A 81 5.33 3.41 -2.74
N ARG A 82 4.09 3.92 -2.71
CA ARG A 82 2.90 3.09 -2.95
C ARG A 82 2.93 2.46 -4.34
N ASP A 83 3.22 3.29 -5.35
CA ASP A 83 3.29 2.87 -6.73
C ASP A 83 4.39 1.83 -6.94
N TYR A 84 5.56 2.07 -6.36
CA TYR A 84 6.65 1.10 -6.39
C TYR A 84 6.24 -0.25 -5.79
N ILE A 85 5.60 -0.27 -4.61
CA ILE A 85 5.15 -1.52 -3.97
C ILE A 85 4.13 -2.24 -4.86
N VAL A 86 3.15 -1.53 -5.42
CA VAL A 86 2.13 -2.13 -6.29
C VAL A 86 2.76 -2.74 -7.55
N VAL A 87 3.68 -2.01 -8.21
CA VAL A 87 4.39 -2.51 -9.39
C VAL A 87 5.29 -3.70 -9.02
N HIS A 88 5.98 -3.66 -7.87
CA HIS A 88 6.81 -4.75 -7.38
C HIS A 88 6.03 -6.05 -7.24
N GLU A 89 4.89 -6.01 -6.56
CA GLU A 89 4.04 -7.20 -6.37
C GLU A 89 3.39 -7.67 -7.68
N LEU A 90 3.07 -6.74 -8.58
CA LEU A 90 2.53 -7.06 -9.90
C LEU A 90 3.57 -7.77 -10.76
N CYS A 91 4.82 -7.29 -10.78
CA CYS A 91 5.92 -7.92 -11.53
C CYS A 91 6.23 -9.34 -11.03
N HIS A 92 5.97 -9.65 -9.76
CA HIS A 92 6.10 -11.02 -9.25
C HIS A 92 5.12 -12.03 -9.85
N LEU A 93 4.08 -11.59 -10.56
CA LEU A 93 3.21 -12.50 -11.33
C LEU A 93 3.95 -13.10 -12.54
N ALA A 94 4.93 -12.38 -13.09
CA ALA A 94 5.76 -12.85 -14.20
C ALA A 94 7.09 -13.44 -13.71
N GLU A 95 7.73 -12.79 -12.74
CA GLU A 95 9.08 -13.13 -12.26
C GLU A 95 9.07 -13.29 -10.74
N LEU A 96 9.10 -14.52 -10.24
CA LEU A 96 9.04 -14.80 -8.80
C LEU A 96 10.33 -14.41 -8.06
N ASN A 97 11.46 -14.36 -8.75
CA ASN A 97 12.77 -14.05 -8.19
C ASN A 97 13.21 -12.63 -8.59
N HIS A 98 13.95 -11.95 -7.72
CA HIS A 98 14.48 -10.61 -7.98
C HIS A 98 15.73 -10.64 -8.88
N GLY A 99 15.66 -11.39 -10.00
CA GLY A 99 16.69 -11.43 -11.03
C GLY A 99 16.63 -10.21 -11.95
N GLN A 100 17.49 -10.21 -12.99
CA GLN A 100 17.54 -9.09 -13.95
C GLN A 100 16.19 -8.90 -14.67
N GLY A 101 15.49 -9.99 -15.02
CA GLY A 101 14.16 -9.94 -15.66
C GLY A 101 13.15 -9.18 -14.80
N PHE A 102 13.11 -9.48 -13.50
CA PHE A 102 12.25 -8.78 -12.55
C PHE A 102 12.54 -7.27 -12.50
N TRP A 103 13.81 -6.88 -12.35
CA TRP A 103 14.18 -5.46 -12.27
C TRP A 103 13.96 -4.72 -13.57
N ASN A 104 14.11 -5.39 -14.71
CA ASN A 104 13.76 -4.83 -16.02
C ASN A 104 12.26 -4.53 -16.11
N LEU A 105 11.40 -5.43 -15.63
CA LEU A 105 9.95 -5.19 -15.57
C LEU A 105 9.62 -3.99 -14.65
N VAL A 106 10.12 -3.98 -13.43
CA VAL A 106 9.88 -2.88 -12.48
C VAL A 106 10.34 -1.55 -13.08
N GLY A 107 11.51 -1.52 -13.71
CA GLY A 107 12.11 -0.32 -14.31
C GLY A 107 11.28 0.30 -15.43
N GLN A 108 10.42 -0.47 -16.12
CA GLN A 108 9.55 0.03 -17.20
C GLN A 108 8.56 1.10 -16.68
N GLN A 109 8.02 0.91 -15.49
CA GLN A 109 7.04 1.82 -14.90
C GLN A 109 7.63 2.69 -13.77
N ILE A 110 8.67 2.20 -13.10
CA ILE A 110 9.35 2.90 -12.02
C ILE A 110 10.87 2.98 -12.34
N PRO A 111 11.30 3.87 -13.23
CA PRO A 111 12.71 3.95 -13.64
C PRO A 111 13.67 4.22 -12.47
N GLN A 112 13.21 4.91 -11.43
CA GLN A 112 14.00 5.23 -10.24
C GLN A 112 13.73 4.27 -9.06
N TYR A 113 13.39 3.01 -9.32
CA TYR A 113 13.02 2.05 -8.28
C TYR A 113 14.11 1.88 -7.19
N GLN A 114 15.39 2.05 -7.51
CA GLN A 114 16.46 1.97 -6.51
C GLN A 114 16.32 3.02 -5.41
N LYS A 115 15.85 4.23 -5.75
CA LYS A 115 15.53 5.27 -4.75
C LYS A 115 14.38 4.83 -3.86
N CYS A 116 13.31 4.28 -4.44
CA CYS A 116 12.19 3.76 -3.67
C CYS A 116 12.61 2.64 -2.71
N VAL A 117 13.49 1.73 -3.16
CA VAL A 117 14.06 0.67 -2.31
C VAL A 117 14.84 1.27 -1.12
N ALA A 118 15.68 2.28 -1.37
CA ALA A 118 16.47 2.92 -0.31
C ALA A 118 15.56 3.64 0.70
N GLU A 119 14.54 4.34 0.23
CA GLU A 119 13.56 5.05 1.07
C GLU A 119 12.72 4.08 1.90
N LEU A 120 12.22 2.98 1.31
CA LEU A 120 11.47 1.97 2.05
C LEU A 120 12.32 1.31 3.15
N ARG A 121 13.60 1.03 2.88
CA ARG A 121 14.54 0.55 3.91
C ARG A 121 14.71 1.56 5.05
N ALA A 122 14.69 2.86 4.76
CA ALA A 122 14.72 3.88 5.79
C ALA A 122 13.43 3.89 6.62
N VAL A 123 12.27 3.78 5.98
CA VAL A 123 10.96 3.66 6.62
C VAL A 123 10.89 2.42 7.52
N ASP A 124 11.40 1.28 7.07
CA ASP A 124 11.42 0.03 7.84
C ASP A 124 12.29 0.17 9.11
N ARG A 125 13.45 0.83 9.01
CA ARG A 125 14.30 1.14 10.18
C ARG A 125 13.60 2.02 11.22
N LEU A 126 12.68 2.89 10.79
CA LEU A 126 11.85 3.68 11.70
C LEU A 126 10.73 2.86 12.37
N GLY A 127 10.65 1.55 12.10
CA GLY A 127 9.72 0.60 12.70
C GLY A 127 8.31 0.63 12.14
N GLY A 128 8.09 1.25 10.95
CA GLY A 128 6.80 1.24 10.24
C GLY A 128 5.61 1.70 11.09
N SER A 129 5.84 2.58 12.08
CA SER A 129 4.78 3.16 12.91
C SER A 129 3.91 4.06 12.07
N VAL A 130 2.58 3.91 12.14
CA VAL A 130 1.64 4.72 11.36
C VAL A 130 1.82 6.21 11.61
N VAL A 131 2.09 6.63 12.85
CA VAL A 131 2.35 8.04 13.19
C VAL A 131 3.53 8.61 12.41
N LYS A 132 4.62 7.83 12.30
CA LYS A 132 5.80 8.23 11.52
C LYS A 132 5.54 8.23 10.01
N LEU A 133 4.69 7.32 9.51
CA LEU A 133 4.29 7.26 8.10
C LEU A 133 3.41 8.45 7.72
N VAL A 134 2.49 8.86 8.57
CA VAL A 134 1.66 10.05 8.37
C VAL A 134 2.53 11.30 8.31
N ALA A 135 3.47 11.47 9.25
CA ALA A 135 4.42 12.59 9.23
C ALA A 135 5.27 12.61 7.95
N LEU A 136 5.70 11.46 7.45
CA LEU A 136 6.39 11.33 6.18
C LEU A 136 5.51 11.78 5.01
N GLN A 137 4.26 11.34 4.97
CA GLN A 137 3.32 11.73 3.93
C GLN A 137 3.07 13.24 3.91
N GLU A 138 2.93 13.87 5.09
CA GLU A 138 2.76 15.32 5.22
C GLU A 138 3.97 16.08 4.70
N MET A 139 5.19 15.61 4.96
CA MET A 139 6.42 16.20 4.42
C MET A 139 6.44 16.18 2.89
N TYR A 140 6.02 15.09 2.27
CA TYR A 140 5.99 14.98 0.80
C TYR A 140 4.84 15.78 0.18
N THR A 141 3.67 15.86 0.80
CA THR A 141 2.54 16.67 0.32
C THR A 141 2.79 18.16 0.52
N GLY A 142 3.47 18.58 1.59
CA GLY A 142 3.86 19.96 1.85
C GLY A 142 4.87 20.50 0.83
N GLN A 143 5.73 19.66 0.27
CA GLN A 143 6.70 20.07 -0.77
C GLN A 143 6.05 20.26 -2.15
N THR A 144 4.91 19.66 -2.43
CA THR A 144 4.18 19.84 -3.71
C THR A 144 3.32 21.09 -3.74
N GLN A 145 3.04 21.75 -2.61
CA GLN A 145 2.26 22.99 -2.55
C GLN A 145 3.10 24.27 -2.73
N THR A 146 4.42 24.18 -2.80
CA THR A 146 5.30 25.36 -2.99
C THR A 146 5.67 25.62 -4.46
N VAL A 147 5.18 24.83 -5.42
CA VAL A 147 5.40 25.02 -6.85
C VAL A 147 4.05 25.10 -7.54
N ASP A 148 3.27 26.10 -7.29
CA ASP A 148 2.40 26.79 -8.25
C ASP A 148 1.46 27.80 -7.57
N LYS A 149 2.01 28.97 -7.22
CA LYS A 149 1.21 30.17 -6.93
C LYS A 149 1.19 31.16 -8.10
N THR A 150 1.57 30.73 -9.31
CA THR A 150 1.58 31.62 -10.49
C THR A 150 0.96 30.98 -11.73
N SER A 151 -0.17 30.27 -11.56
CA SER A 151 -1.06 29.93 -12.70
C SER A 151 -2.48 29.87 -12.20
N SER A 152 -3.01 31.05 -11.87
CA SER A 152 -4.44 31.34 -11.97
C SER A 152 -4.77 31.34 -13.45
N VAL A 153 -5.62 30.41 -13.93
CA VAL A 153 -6.72 30.63 -14.90
C VAL A 153 -7.33 29.27 -15.29
N ALA A 154 -8.64 29.20 -15.16
CA ALA A 154 -9.58 28.32 -15.85
C ALA A 154 -9.72 26.86 -15.40
N LEU A 155 -10.68 26.63 -14.50
CA LEU A 155 -11.56 25.46 -14.55
C LEU A 155 -12.98 25.95 -14.30
N THR A 156 -13.56 26.50 -15.36
CA THR A 156 -15.01 26.61 -15.55
C THR A 156 -15.36 25.67 -16.69
N GLU A 157 -16.48 24.93 -16.53
CA GLU A 157 -17.15 24.09 -17.53
C GLU A 157 -16.63 22.66 -17.68
N TYR A 158 -17.28 21.73 -16.96
CA TYR A 158 -18.08 20.67 -17.61
C TYR A 158 -19.10 20.15 -16.58
N ILE A 159 -20.36 20.52 -16.83
CA ILE A 159 -21.59 19.93 -16.31
C ILE A 159 -21.73 18.51 -16.83
#